data_48d63ad0ff35588dd881d70a3a62e0f6
#
_entry.id   48d63ad0ff35588dd881d70a3a62e0f6
#
_cell.length_a   1.000
_cell.length_b   1.000
_cell.length_c   1.000
_cell.angle_alpha   90.00
_cell.angle_beta   90.00
_cell.angle_gamma   90.00
#
_symmetry.space_group_name_H-M   'P 1'
#
loop_
_entity.id
_entity.type
_entity.pdbx_description
1 polymer ?
#
loop_
_entity_poly.entity_id
_entity_poly.type
_entity_poly.pdbx_seq_one_letter_code
_entity_poly.pdbx_strand_id
1 'polypeptide(L)'
;FTLRSSAELPFTTLFNGMNPDTVLADEFNRQARIASKTEFVANRSRAEAAVEVTTETREKEAVSFSPSGRPREYLLRYRVVFQVRDTNGVALLEPTEIVLRRYITTSDVEVLSAQLEEDFLYREMQTDMAQQILRRISVVKKGT
;
A
#
# COMPACT_ATOMS: atom_id res chain seq x y z
N PHE A 1 -1.87 -28.04 11.42
CA PHE A 1 -1.11 -27.06 10.66
C PHE A 1 -1.83 -25.72 10.62
N THR A 2 -1.16 -24.70 11.05
CA THR A 2 -1.75 -23.39 11.12
C THR A 2 -1.06 -22.45 10.13
N LEU A 3 -1.85 -21.88 9.26
CA LEU A 3 -1.33 -20.83 8.42
C LEU A 3 -1.11 -19.59 9.28
N ARG A 4 0.13 -19.30 9.52
CA ARG A 4 0.43 -18.10 10.27
C ARG A 4 0.20 -16.89 9.40
N SER A 5 -0.53 -15.97 9.93
CA SER A 5 -0.61 -14.68 9.29
C SER A 5 0.75 -14.01 9.45
N SER A 6 1.40 -13.74 8.33
CA SER A 6 2.68 -13.04 8.35
C SER A 6 2.49 -11.56 8.70
N ALA A 7 1.24 -11.13 8.83
CA ALA A 7 0.90 -9.72 9.04
C ALA A 7 0.37 -9.43 10.43
N GLU A 8 0.57 -10.34 11.39
CA GLU A 8 0.16 -10.06 12.76
C GLU A 8 1.02 -8.93 13.31
N LEU A 9 0.37 -7.91 13.84
CA LEU A 9 1.05 -6.69 14.28
C LEU A 9 1.48 -6.79 15.74
N PRO A 10 2.64 -6.18 16.07
CA PRO A 10 3.16 -6.23 17.44
C PRO A 10 2.49 -5.24 18.40
N PHE A 11 1.49 -4.51 17.93
CA PHE A 11 0.84 -3.46 18.72
C PHE A 11 -0.57 -3.87 19.12
N THR A 12 -0.99 -3.50 20.33
CA THR A 12 -2.37 -3.72 20.76
C THR A 12 -3.28 -2.62 20.21
N THR A 13 -2.75 -1.41 20.06
CA THR A 13 -3.50 -0.29 19.48
C THR A 13 -2.67 0.38 18.41
N LEU A 14 -3.33 0.81 17.34
CA LEU A 14 -2.66 1.42 16.22
C LEU A 14 -3.54 2.56 15.68
N PHE A 15 -2.90 3.66 15.36
CA PHE A 15 -3.57 4.75 14.66
C PHE A 15 -3.18 4.68 13.19
N ASN A 16 -4.18 4.63 12.31
CA ASN A 16 -3.93 4.69 10.87
C ASN A 16 -3.93 6.14 10.44
N GLY A 17 -2.73 6.68 10.21
CA GLY A 17 -2.55 8.06 9.77
C GLY A 17 -2.60 8.27 8.27
N MET A 18 -3.03 7.26 7.52
CA MET A 18 -3.21 7.41 6.09
C MET A 18 -4.42 8.28 5.80
N ASN A 19 -4.43 8.91 4.62
CA ASN A 19 -5.60 9.68 4.18
C ASN A 19 -6.80 8.73 4.11
N PRO A 20 -7.85 8.96 4.92
CA PRO A 20 -8.98 8.01 5.00
C PRO A 20 -9.79 7.90 3.72
N ASP A 21 -9.62 8.84 2.79
CA ASP A 21 -10.35 8.81 1.52
C ASP A 21 -9.67 7.96 0.46
N THR A 22 -8.61 7.24 0.83
CA THR A 22 -7.86 6.45 -0.15
C THR A 22 -8.22 4.98 -0.06
N VAL A 23 -8.12 4.28 -1.18
CA VAL A 23 -8.31 2.84 -1.24
C VAL A 23 -7.25 2.14 -0.39
N LEU A 24 -6.03 2.68 -0.37
CA LEU A 24 -4.95 2.10 0.42
C LEU A 24 -5.30 2.08 1.91
N ALA A 25 -5.87 3.16 2.44
CA ALA A 25 -6.26 3.22 3.84
C ALA A 25 -7.32 2.17 4.16
N ASP A 26 -8.32 2.03 3.30
CA ASP A 26 -9.39 1.04 3.49
C ASP A 26 -8.84 -0.37 3.44
N GLU A 27 -7.98 -0.65 2.47
CA GLU A 27 -7.38 -1.98 2.33
C GLU A 27 -6.48 -2.31 3.51
N PHE A 28 -5.71 -1.34 3.96
CA PHE A 28 -4.85 -1.56 5.12
C PHE A 28 -5.68 -1.90 6.36
N ASN A 29 -6.74 -1.12 6.62
CA ASN A 29 -7.62 -1.37 7.75
C ASN A 29 -8.26 -2.74 7.66
N ARG A 30 -8.76 -3.10 6.49
CA ARG A 30 -9.44 -4.38 6.28
C ARG A 30 -8.49 -5.55 6.52
N GLN A 31 -7.32 -5.48 5.92
CA GLN A 31 -6.35 -6.57 6.03
C GLN A 31 -5.81 -6.69 7.45
N ALA A 32 -5.59 -5.56 8.12
CA ALA A 32 -5.09 -5.57 9.48
C ALA A 32 -6.11 -6.19 10.45
N ARG A 33 -7.39 -5.92 10.24
CA ARG A 33 -8.44 -6.52 11.09
C ARG A 33 -8.51 -8.02 10.92
N ILE A 34 -8.31 -8.51 9.70
CA ILE A 34 -8.33 -9.93 9.42
C ILE A 34 -7.10 -10.62 9.98
N ALA A 35 -5.94 -9.99 9.86
CA ALA A 35 -4.66 -10.61 10.14
C ALA A 35 -4.22 -10.47 11.60
N SER A 36 -4.80 -9.55 12.36
CA SER A 36 -4.30 -9.27 13.70
C SER A 36 -5.45 -8.91 14.65
N LYS A 37 -5.11 -8.90 15.93
CA LYS A 37 -6.05 -8.49 16.98
C LYS A 37 -5.84 -7.03 17.37
N THR A 38 -5.04 -6.32 16.62
CA THR A 38 -4.76 -4.92 16.89
C THR A 38 -6.03 -4.10 16.77
N GLU A 39 -6.27 -3.27 17.76
CA GLU A 39 -7.41 -2.35 17.74
C GLU A 39 -6.99 -1.03 17.11
N PHE A 40 -7.78 -0.57 16.15
CA PHE A 40 -7.54 0.72 15.53
C PHE A 40 -8.25 1.78 16.35
N VAL A 41 -7.51 2.81 16.76
CA VAL A 41 -8.07 3.89 17.57
C VAL A 41 -8.18 5.14 16.72
N ALA A 42 -9.17 5.98 17.05
CA ALA A 42 -9.43 7.20 16.29
C ALA A 42 -8.51 8.34 16.69
N ASN A 43 -7.84 8.22 17.82
CA ASN A 43 -7.01 9.29 18.35
C ASN A 43 -5.56 8.79 18.46
N ARG A 44 -4.67 9.51 17.79
CA ARG A 44 -3.25 9.16 17.76
C ARG A 44 -2.65 9.06 19.15
N SER A 45 -3.06 9.92 20.07
CA SER A 45 -2.50 9.95 21.43
C SER A 45 -2.83 8.70 22.24
N ARG A 46 -3.81 7.90 21.79
CA ARG A 46 -4.22 6.69 22.48
C ARG A 46 -3.65 5.43 21.86
N ALA A 47 -2.85 5.58 20.81
CA ALA A 47 -2.27 4.45 20.09
C ALA A 47 -0.84 4.21 20.54
N GLU A 48 -0.45 2.94 20.62
CA GLU A 48 0.95 2.60 20.85
C GLU A 48 1.82 3.07 19.70
N ALA A 49 1.26 3.04 18.49
CA ALA A 49 2.00 3.41 17.30
C ALA A 49 1.04 4.01 16.28
N ALA A 50 1.61 4.80 15.38
CA ALA A 50 0.88 5.37 14.25
C ALA A 50 1.61 5.02 12.98
N VAL A 51 0.87 4.53 11.98
CA VAL A 51 1.41 4.34 10.64
C VAL A 51 1.06 5.58 9.82
N GLU A 52 2.04 6.11 9.12
CA GLU A 52 1.88 7.34 8.35
C GLU A 52 2.39 7.13 6.94
N VAL A 53 1.63 7.58 5.96
CA VAL A 53 2.05 7.56 4.57
C VAL A 53 2.41 8.99 4.19
N THR A 54 3.66 9.21 3.83
CA THR A 54 4.14 10.53 3.45
C THR A 54 4.07 10.76 1.95
N THR A 55 4.07 9.68 1.18
CA THR A 55 4.02 9.77 -0.28
C THR A 55 3.20 8.60 -0.82
N GLU A 56 2.28 8.92 -1.71
CA GLU A 56 1.54 7.89 -2.45
C GLU A 56 1.38 8.44 -3.86
N THR A 57 2.06 7.83 -4.84
CA THR A 57 2.04 8.31 -6.22
C THR A 57 1.81 7.18 -7.20
N ARG A 58 1.19 7.51 -8.31
CA ARG A 58 1.00 6.61 -9.44
C ARG A 58 1.65 7.23 -10.67
N GLU A 59 2.34 6.40 -11.43
CA GLU A 59 2.95 6.84 -12.68
C GLU A 59 2.60 5.86 -13.78
N LYS A 60 2.47 6.39 -14.99
CA LYS A 60 2.20 5.59 -16.17
C LYS A 60 3.14 6.05 -17.27
N GLU A 61 3.91 5.13 -17.78
CA GLU A 61 4.94 5.43 -18.78
C GLU A 61 4.81 4.50 -19.97
N ALA A 62 4.79 5.06 -21.18
CA ALA A 62 4.82 4.24 -22.39
C ALA A 62 6.22 3.69 -22.55
N VAL A 63 6.36 2.36 -22.62
CA VAL A 63 7.66 1.69 -22.67
C VAL A 63 7.89 0.93 -23.96
N SER A 64 6.87 0.80 -24.81
CA SER A 64 6.99 0.11 -26.09
C SER A 64 6.04 0.76 -27.08
N PHE A 65 6.45 0.79 -28.35
CA PHE A 65 5.72 1.50 -29.39
C PHE A 65 5.59 0.62 -30.63
N SER A 66 4.51 0.85 -31.37
CA SER A 66 4.32 0.23 -32.69
C SER A 66 5.21 0.89 -33.73
N PRO A 67 5.36 0.29 -34.91
CA PRO A 67 6.11 0.93 -35.99
C PRO A 67 5.55 2.30 -36.38
N SER A 68 4.26 2.56 -36.11
CA SER A 68 3.65 3.85 -36.39
C SER A 68 3.82 4.85 -35.26
N GLY A 69 4.53 4.48 -34.20
CA GLY A 69 4.79 5.36 -33.06
C GLY A 69 3.71 5.39 -32.00
N ARG A 70 2.74 4.50 -32.07
CA ARG A 70 1.70 4.42 -31.04
C ARG A 70 2.15 3.58 -29.87
N PRO A 71 1.85 3.99 -28.63
CA PRO A 71 2.19 3.16 -27.48
C PRO A 71 1.53 1.78 -27.56
N ARG A 72 2.32 0.76 -27.28
CA ARG A 72 1.86 -0.63 -27.26
C ARG A 72 1.87 -1.19 -25.87
N GLU A 73 2.77 -0.72 -25.04
CA GLU A 73 2.91 -1.23 -23.69
C GLU A 73 3.19 -0.07 -22.76
N TYR A 74 2.52 -0.09 -21.61
CA TYR A 74 2.73 0.89 -20.55
C TYR A 74 3.23 0.21 -19.31
N LEU A 75 4.08 0.91 -18.58
CA LEU A 75 4.49 0.50 -17.24
C LEU A 75 3.73 1.36 -16.22
N LEU A 76 3.02 0.71 -15.33
CA LEU A 76 2.38 1.37 -14.21
C LEU A 76 3.26 1.22 -12.98
N ARG A 77 3.57 2.33 -12.33
CA ARG A 77 4.31 2.33 -11.06
C ARG A 77 3.41 2.87 -9.98
N TYR A 78 3.42 2.20 -8.86
CA TYR A 78 2.71 2.65 -7.67
C TYR A 78 3.72 2.71 -6.55
N ARG A 79 3.95 3.90 -6.03
CA ARG A 79 5.01 4.15 -5.06
C ARG A 79 4.40 4.71 -3.79
N VAL A 80 4.78 4.12 -2.66
CA VAL A 80 4.36 4.57 -1.35
C VAL A 80 5.58 4.66 -0.45
N VAL A 81 5.67 5.76 0.31
CA VAL A 81 6.65 5.90 1.38
C VAL A 81 5.87 6.01 2.67
N PHE A 82 6.20 5.17 3.63
CA PHE A 82 5.49 5.14 4.90
C PHE A 82 6.48 4.98 6.05
N GLN A 83 6.00 5.30 7.25
CA GLN A 83 6.79 5.17 8.47
C GLN A 83 5.87 4.82 9.62
N VAL A 84 6.47 4.37 10.72
CA VAL A 84 5.74 4.05 11.94
C VAL A 84 6.42 4.78 13.08
N ARG A 85 5.64 5.50 13.88
CA ARG A 85 6.14 6.21 15.05
C ARG A 85 5.36 5.80 16.29
N ASP A 86 6.05 5.86 17.43
CA ASP A 86 5.36 5.59 18.69
C ASP A 86 4.65 6.85 19.19
N THR A 87 4.05 6.74 20.38
CA THR A 87 3.28 7.84 20.97
C THR A 87 4.13 9.09 21.20
N ASN A 88 5.43 8.91 21.42
CA ASN A 88 6.36 10.00 21.67
C ASN A 88 6.98 10.57 20.40
N GLY A 89 6.56 10.06 19.24
CA GLY A 89 7.09 10.52 17.96
C GLY A 89 8.40 9.87 17.56
N VAL A 90 8.83 8.87 18.31
CA VAL A 90 10.07 8.15 17.98
C VAL A 90 9.79 7.18 16.84
N ALA A 91 10.66 7.16 15.85
CA ALA A 91 10.50 6.27 14.70
C ALA A 91 10.74 4.82 15.12
N LEU A 92 9.70 4.00 14.97
CA LEU A 92 9.83 2.55 15.15
C LEU A 92 10.19 1.90 13.82
N LEU A 93 9.78 2.51 12.74
CA LEU A 93 10.19 2.14 11.38
C LEU A 93 10.46 3.43 10.64
N GLU A 94 11.70 3.59 10.20
CA GLU A 94 12.09 4.77 9.43
C GLU A 94 11.36 4.80 8.09
N PRO A 95 11.29 5.97 7.43
CA PRO A 95 10.62 6.04 6.14
C PRO A 95 11.09 4.95 5.20
N THR A 96 10.15 4.19 4.70
CA THR A 96 10.39 3.01 3.89
C THR A 96 9.62 3.14 2.59
N GLU A 97 10.29 2.92 1.47
CA GLU A 97 9.68 3.01 0.16
C GLU A 97 9.34 1.62 -0.35
N ILE A 98 8.14 1.49 -0.90
CA ILE A 98 7.73 0.30 -1.65
C ILE A 98 7.27 0.76 -3.01
N VAL A 99 7.78 0.14 -4.07
CA VAL A 99 7.37 0.43 -5.44
C VAL A 99 6.86 -0.86 -6.07
N LEU A 100 5.65 -0.81 -6.57
CA LEU A 100 5.06 -1.93 -7.30
C LEU A 100 4.94 -1.55 -8.77
N ARG A 101 5.16 -2.52 -9.65
CA ARG A 101 5.14 -2.31 -11.10
C ARG A 101 4.24 -3.34 -11.75
N ARG A 102 3.50 -2.89 -12.76
CA ARG A 102 2.68 -3.78 -13.61
C ARG A 102 2.75 -3.28 -15.03
N TYR A 103 2.64 -4.19 -15.98
CA TYR A 103 2.64 -3.82 -17.39
C TYR A 103 1.25 -4.01 -17.96
N ILE A 104 0.84 -3.05 -18.79
CA ILE A 104 -0.39 -3.12 -19.57
C ILE A 104 -0.01 -3.15 -21.04
N THR A 105 -0.52 -4.13 -21.78
CA THR A 105 -0.39 -4.17 -23.21
C THR A 105 -1.67 -3.62 -23.81
N THR A 106 -1.53 -2.58 -24.65
CA THR A 106 -2.69 -2.06 -25.38
C THR A 106 -2.70 -2.68 -26.77
N SER A 107 -3.80 -3.30 -27.10
CA SER A 107 -4.08 -3.65 -28.49
C SER A 107 -4.94 -2.53 -29.04
N ASP A 108 -5.21 -2.54 -30.33
CA ASP A 108 -6.04 -1.53 -30.99
C ASP A 108 -7.49 -1.61 -30.54
N VAL A 109 -7.73 -2.18 -29.40
CA VAL A 109 -9.03 -2.38 -28.83
C VAL A 109 -9.44 -1.14 -28.06
N GLU A 110 -10.71 -1.01 -27.91
CA GLU A 110 -11.41 0.10 -27.32
C GLU A 110 -10.74 0.73 -26.11
N VAL A 111 -10.68 2.04 -26.12
CA VAL A 111 -10.11 2.85 -25.06
C VAL A 111 -10.75 2.53 -23.71
N LEU A 112 -12.05 2.21 -23.70
CA LEU A 112 -12.76 1.88 -22.47
C LEU A 112 -12.23 0.60 -21.82
N SER A 113 -11.97 -0.43 -22.64
CA SER A 113 -11.43 -1.69 -22.11
C SER A 113 -10.05 -1.50 -21.51
N ALA A 114 -9.22 -0.68 -22.14
CA ALA A 114 -7.89 -0.37 -21.64
C ALA A 114 -7.97 0.38 -20.30
N GLN A 115 -8.92 1.31 -20.18
CA GLN A 115 -9.10 2.06 -18.96
C GLN A 115 -9.56 1.16 -17.81
N LEU A 116 -10.48 0.25 -18.08
CA LEU A 116 -10.98 -0.68 -17.06
C LEU A 116 -9.85 -1.62 -16.59
N GLU A 117 -9.01 -2.06 -17.51
CA GLU A 117 -7.87 -2.90 -17.16
C GLU A 117 -6.88 -2.14 -16.28
N GLU A 118 -6.59 -0.89 -16.62
CA GLU A 118 -5.70 -0.06 -15.82
C GLU A 118 -6.25 0.14 -14.41
N ASP A 119 -7.54 0.45 -14.29
CA ASP A 119 -8.18 0.65 -13.00
C ASP A 119 -8.12 -0.63 -12.17
N PHE A 120 -8.33 -1.77 -12.79
CA PHE A 120 -8.24 -3.05 -12.12
C PHE A 120 -6.83 -3.32 -11.61
N LEU A 121 -5.82 -3.04 -12.41
CA LEU A 121 -4.43 -3.26 -12.01
C LEU A 121 -4.02 -2.34 -10.86
N TYR A 122 -4.46 -1.08 -10.89
CA TYR A 122 -4.18 -0.18 -9.77
C TYR A 122 -4.85 -0.66 -8.49
N ARG A 123 -6.06 -1.17 -8.58
CA ARG A 123 -6.73 -1.71 -7.40
C ARG A 123 -5.97 -2.91 -6.83
N GLU A 124 -5.49 -3.79 -7.71
CA GLU A 124 -4.67 -4.92 -7.27
C GLU A 124 -3.37 -4.46 -6.61
N MET A 125 -2.74 -3.44 -7.18
CA MET A 125 -1.50 -2.90 -6.61
C MET A 125 -1.76 -2.28 -5.24
N GLN A 126 -2.90 -1.61 -5.05
CA GLN A 126 -3.24 -1.04 -3.76
C GLN A 126 -3.47 -2.11 -2.71
N THR A 127 -4.12 -3.21 -3.09
CA THR A 127 -4.31 -4.35 -2.20
C THR A 127 -2.96 -4.98 -1.83
N ASP A 128 -2.10 -5.18 -2.81
CA ASP A 128 -0.76 -5.73 -2.60
C ASP A 128 0.08 -4.78 -1.73
N MET A 129 -0.01 -3.48 -1.98
CA MET A 129 0.72 -2.49 -1.21
C MET A 129 0.33 -2.54 0.28
N ALA A 130 -0.97 -2.61 0.56
CA ALA A 130 -1.44 -2.71 1.94
C ALA A 130 -0.88 -3.96 2.61
N GLN A 131 -0.86 -5.06 1.89
CA GLN A 131 -0.31 -6.31 2.42
C GLN A 131 1.18 -6.19 2.72
N GLN A 132 1.93 -5.54 1.84
CA GLN A 132 3.36 -5.36 2.04
C GLN A 132 3.66 -4.41 3.18
N ILE A 133 2.87 -3.37 3.34
CA ILE A 133 3.01 -2.46 4.47
C ILE A 133 2.79 -3.22 5.78
N LEU A 134 1.74 -4.03 5.84
CA LEU A 134 1.46 -4.85 7.02
C LEU A 134 2.61 -5.78 7.34
N ARG A 135 3.19 -6.41 6.33
CA ARG A 135 4.33 -7.31 6.53
C ARG A 135 5.52 -6.58 7.12
N ARG A 136 5.80 -5.37 6.63
CA ARG A 136 6.92 -4.58 7.13
C ARG A 136 6.68 -4.16 8.57
N ILE A 137 5.43 -3.82 8.91
CA ILE A 137 5.09 -3.42 10.28
C ILE A 137 5.12 -4.62 11.22
N SER A 138 4.75 -5.79 10.74
CA SER A 138 4.67 -6.99 11.58
C SER A 138 6.02 -7.39 12.18
N VAL A 139 7.11 -6.98 11.56
CA VAL A 139 8.46 -7.30 12.05
C VAL A 139 9.11 -6.15 12.80
N VAL A 140 8.37 -5.07 13.03
CA VAL A 140 8.87 -3.93 13.79
C VAL A 140 8.95 -4.31 15.26
N LYS A 141 10.04 -3.96 15.91
CA LYS A 141 10.18 -4.17 17.33
C LYS A 141 9.69 -2.95 18.07
N LYS A 142 8.89 -3.17 19.10
CA LYS A 142 8.47 -2.07 19.96
C LYS A 142 9.71 -1.45 20.59
N GLY A 143 9.71 -0.13 20.71
CA GLY A 143 10.76 0.57 21.42
C GLY A 143 10.77 0.16 22.88
N THR A 144 11.90 -0.06 23.43
CA THR A 144 12.05 -0.38 24.84
C THR A 144 12.28 0.87 25.65
#